data_634d11e5e658de160f73f7bd6f40e3bc
#
_entry.id   634d11e5e658de160f73f7bd6f40e3bc
#
_cell.length_a   1.000
_cell.length_b   1.000
_cell.length_c   1.000
_cell.angle_alpha   90.00
_cell.angle_beta   90.00
_cell.angle_gamma   90.00
#
_symmetry.space_group_name_H-M   'P 1'
#
loop_
_entity.id
_entity.type
_entity.pdbx_description
1 polymer ?
#
loop_
_entity_poly.entity_id
_entity_poly.type
_entity_poly.pdbx_seq_one_letter_code
_entity_poly.pdbx_strand_id
1 'polypeptide(L)'
;VTISNTTPIEVVNYPVRSLDKTELDIKLDYDFNFLAVAQMGPRKNIPNTVFWFIDEFHNEEIGLVLKANTANCSTADYIRTEKALKAITGRYPDRKCKIYLLHGDLTLEEMNSLYSHEKIKSFVTFTHGEGFGMPIFEAAYHGLPVIAPSWSGQNDFLYAPVKSGKQKKAKLRPLFCKVDYTIAQVPKDVVWDGVITADSGWCHIDTKSGRKSYRDMYDNHERYKGQANKLKKHLLENFTEEKQYEMFADHVYKEEAFEIEEWLTQLEADEHE
;
A
#
# COMPACT_ATOMS: atom_id res chain seq x y z
N VAL A 1 -16.35 19.88 -10.71
CA VAL A 1 -16.33 21.15 -9.96
C VAL A 1 -14.87 21.45 -9.65
N THR A 2 -14.30 22.44 -10.31
CA THR A 2 -12.95 22.92 -9.98
C THR A 2 -13.11 23.82 -8.73
N ILE A 3 -12.77 23.28 -7.57
CA ILE A 3 -12.67 24.10 -6.36
C ILE A 3 -11.37 24.89 -6.52
N SER A 4 -11.49 26.20 -6.77
CA SER A 4 -10.37 27.12 -6.67
C SER A 4 -10.05 27.26 -5.19
N ASN A 5 -9.09 26.49 -4.70
CA ASN A 5 -8.59 26.62 -3.34
C ASN A 5 -7.42 27.60 -3.35
N THR A 6 -7.58 28.71 -2.67
CA THR A 6 -6.52 29.72 -2.48
C THR A 6 -5.68 29.45 -1.24
N THR A 7 -6.09 28.48 -0.42
CA THR A 7 -5.35 28.07 0.77
C THR A 7 -4.11 27.28 0.35
N PRO A 8 -2.91 27.60 0.83
CA PRO A 8 -1.72 26.77 0.62
C PRO A 8 -1.95 25.35 1.10
N ILE A 9 -1.52 24.37 0.30
CA ILE A 9 -1.62 22.94 0.64
C ILE A 9 -0.21 22.38 0.58
N GLU A 10 0.21 21.81 1.71
CA GLU A 10 1.48 21.10 1.82
C GLU A 10 1.24 19.62 2.10
N VAL A 11 2.14 18.77 1.59
CA VAL A 11 2.02 17.33 1.72
C VAL A 11 3.10 16.82 2.66
N VAL A 12 2.67 16.27 3.79
CA VAL A 12 3.55 15.56 4.72
C VAL A 12 3.14 14.09 4.73
N ASN A 13 4.09 13.20 4.43
CA ASN A 13 3.84 11.78 4.35
C ASN A 13 3.85 11.10 5.73
N TYR A 14 3.31 9.89 5.80
CA TYR A 14 3.46 9.08 7.00
C TYR A 14 4.92 8.63 7.16
N PRO A 15 5.44 8.59 8.40
CA PRO A 15 6.77 8.07 8.66
C PRO A 15 6.82 6.54 8.62
N VAL A 16 8.02 6.02 8.40
CA VAL A 16 8.35 4.62 8.71
C VAL A 16 8.21 4.41 10.21
N ARG A 17 7.47 3.37 10.59
CA ARG A 17 7.28 2.98 12.00
C ARG A 17 8.42 2.09 12.48
N SER A 18 8.38 1.70 13.77
CA SER A 18 9.29 0.69 14.31
C SER A 18 9.34 -0.56 13.43
N LEU A 19 10.53 -1.14 13.32
CA LEU A 19 10.79 -2.40 12.60
C LEU A 19 10.95 -3.59 13.56
N ASP A 20 10.60 -3.41 14.83
CA ASP A 20 10.65 -4.47 15.83
C ASP A 20 9.74 -5.63 15.44
N LYS A 21 10.19 -6.83 15.73
CA LYS A 21 9.52 -8.08 15.35
C LYS A 21 9.30 -8.96 16.54
N THR A 22 8.28 -9.79 16.44
CA THR A 22 8.00 -10.84 17.41
C THR A 22 7.82 -12.18 16.70
N GLU A 23 7.71 -13.25 17.45
CA GLU A 23 7.37 -14.56 16.87
C GLU A 23 5.97 -14.51 16.27
N LEU A 24 5.84 -15.04 15.04
CA LEU A 24 4.56 -15.16 14.33
C LEU A 24 4.41 -16.60 13.86
N ASP A 25 3.53 -17.36 14.51
CA ASP A 25 3.24 -18.75 14.14
C ASP A 25 2.29 -18.84 12.95
N ILE A 26 2.86 -18.81 11.74
CA ILE A 26 2.14 -19.08 10.50
C ILE A 26 2.77 -20.26 9.77
N LYS A 27 1.91 -21.17 9.30
CA LYS A 27 2.36 -22.36 8.56
C LYS A 27 2.12 -22.17 7.08
N LEU A 28 3.20 -21.99 6.32
CA LEU A 28 3.18 -21.88 4.86
C LEU A 28 3.85 -23.11 4.26
N ASP A 29 3.12 -23.83 3.43
CA ASP A 29 3.63 -25.08 2.82
C ASP A 29 4.65 -24.82 1.72
N TYR A 30 4.53 -23.67 1.03
CA TYR A 30 5.36 -23.32 -0.12
C TYR A 30 6.38 -22.23 0.23
N ASP A 31 7.52 -22.25 -0.46
CA ASP A 31 8.62 -21.31 -0.23
C ASP A 31 8.44 -19.97 -0.94
N PHE A 32 7.50 -19.88 -1.89
CA PHE A 32 7.13 -18.63 -2.53
C PHE A 32 5.67 -18.32 -2.28
N ASN A 33 5.43 -17.25 -1.52
CA ASN A 33 4.09 -16.77 -1.27
C ASN A 33 4.01 -15.27 -1.55
N PHE A 34 2.92 -14.88 -2.20
CA PHE A 34 2.49 -13.49 -2.27
C PHE A 34 1.73 -13.11 -0.99
N LEU A 35 1.77 -11.85 -0.63
CA LEU A 35 1.01 -11.29 0.49
C LEU A 35 0.08 -10.20 0.00
N ALA A 36 -1.19 -10.26 0.38
CA ALA A 36 -2.13 -9.15 0.27
C ALA A 36 -2.71 -8.81 1.64
N VAL A 37 -2.73 -7.53 1.98
CA VAL A 37 -3.27 -7.01 3.25
C VAL A 37 -4.37 -6.01 2.94
N ALA A 38 -5.62 -6.35 3.27
CA ALA A 38 -6.74 -5.48 2.96
C ALA A 38 -8.02 -5.86 3.71
N GLN A 39 -8.87 -4.88 3.98
CA GLN A 39 -10.27 -5.15 4.28
C GLN A 39 -10.99 -5.58 2.99
N MET A 40 -11.89 -6.58 3.05
CA MET A 40 -12.62 -7.12 1.89
C MET A 40 -13.73 -6.19 1.40
N GLY A 41 -13.40 -4.92 1.16
CA GLY A 41 -14.31 -3.96 0.55
C GLY A 41 -14.15 -3.90 -0.98
N PRO A 42 -15.16 -3.40 -1.71
CA PRO A 42 -15.13 -3.32 -3.17
C PRO A 42 -13.90 -2.60 -3.72
N ARG A 43 -13.48 -1.51 -3.08
CA ARG A 43 -12.31 -0.71 -3.46
C ARG A 43 -10.99 -1.52 -3.47
N LYS A 44 -10.87 -2.50 -2.59
CA LYS A 44 -9.64 -3.31 -2.45
C LYS A 44 -9.50 -4.41 -3.50
N ASN A 45 -10.55 -4.71 -4.24
CA ASN A 45 -10.54 -5.64 -5.39
C ASN A 45 -9.98 -7.04 -5.07
N ILE A 46 -10.21 -7.52 -3.85
CA ILE A 46 -9.72 -8.84 -3.39
C ILE A 46 -10.23 -10.00 -4.26
N PRO A 47 -11.49 -10.01 -4.75
CA PRO A 47 -11.95 -11.09 -5.63
C PRO A 47 -11.05 -11.28 -6.85
N ASN A 48 -10.67 -10.21 -7.55
CA ASN A 48 -9.78 -10.30 -8.71
C ASN A 48 -8.33 -10.64 -8.29
N THR A 49 -7.87 -10.14 -7.14
CA THR A 49 -6.55 -10.50 -6.60
C THR A 49 -6.43 -12.02 -6.42
N VAL A 50 -7.45 -12.65 -5.83
CA VAL A 50 -7.48 -14.12 -5.63
C VAL A 50 -7.70 -14.87 -6.95
N PHE A 51 -8.65 -14.40 -7.77
CA PHE A 51 -8.99 -15.04 -9.03
C PHE A 51 -7.80 -15.08 -10.00
N TRP A 52 -7.13 -13.94 -10.22
CA TRP A 52 -5.98 -13.86 -11.13
C TRP A 52 -4.78 -14.64 -10.63
N PHE A 53 -4.60 -14.72 -9.30
CA PHE A 53 -3.58 -15.57 -8.70
C PHE A 53 -3.83 -17.06 -9.00
N ILE A 54 -5.07 -17.54 -8.78
CA ILE A 54 -5.42 -18.95 -9.06
C ILE A 54 -5.29 -19.24 -10.55
N ASP A 55 -5.78 -18.34 -11.39
CA ASP A 55 -5.76 -18.51 -12.84
C ASP A 55 -4.32 -18.57 -13.40
N GLU A 56 -3.38 -17.85 -12.78
CA GLU A 56 -1.99 -17.86 -13.17
C GLU A 56 -1.21 -19.07 -12.63
N PHE A 57 -1.48 -19.48 -11.39
CA PHE A 57 -0.69 -20.52 -10.69
C PHE A 57 -1.45 -21.77 -10.36
N HIS A 58 -2.52 -22.07 -11.06
CA HIS A 58 -3.42 -23.19 -10.76
C HIS A 58 -2.70 -24.50 -10.46
N ASN A 59 -1.70 -24.85 -11.26
CA ASN A 59 -0.97 -26.14 -11.18
C ASN A 59 0.40 -26.02 -10.50
N GLU A 60 0.68 -24.94 -9.80
CA GLU A 60 1.99 -24.66 -9.22
C GLU A 60 1.96 -24.61 -7.68
N GLU A 61 3.10 -24.91 -7.07
CA GLU A 61 3.27 -24.91 -5.62
C GLU A 61 3.65 -23.51 -5.12
N ILE A 62 2.72 -22.57 -5.30
CA ILE A 62 2.85 -21.15 -4.91
C ILE A 62 1.67 -20.78 -4.01
N GLY A 63 1.89 -19.91 -3.03
CA GLY A 63 0.88 -19.45 -2.09
C GLY A 63 0.50 -18.00 -2.24
N LEU A 64 -0.72 -17.68 -1.80
CA LEU A 64 -1.19 -16.32 -1.53
C LEU A 64 -1.65 -16.24 -0.07
N VAL A 65 -0.94 -15.47 0.73
CA VAL A 65 -1.36 -15.12 2.09
C VAL A 65 -2.25 -13.90 2.00
N LEU A 66 -3.48 -14.05 2.45
CA LEU A 66 -4.47 -13.00 2.49
C LEU A 66 -4.73 -12.60 3.95
N LYS A 67 -4.07 -11.53 4.41
CA LYS A 67 -4.35 -10.90 5.70
C LYS A 67 -5.57 -10.00 5.51
N ALA A 68 -6.75 -10.53 5.86
CA ALA A 68 -8.00 -9.85 5.53
C ALA A 68 -9.10 -10.09 6.58
N ASN A 69 -9.98 -9.08 6.68
CA ASN A 69 -11.27 -9.15 7.35
C ASN A 69 -12.33 -8.47 6.48
N THR A 70 -13.61 -8.65 6.80
CA THR A 70 -14.71 -7.94 6.12
C THR A 70 -15.05 -6.63 6.83
N ALA A 71 -15.17 -6.65 8.15
CA ALA A 71 -15.55 -5.48 8.94
C ALA A 71 -14.71 -5.32 10.22
N ASN A 72 -14.55 -6.40 10.98
CA ASN A 72 -13.83 -6.41 12.26
C ASN A 72 -13.18 -7.80 12.43
N CYS A 73 -12.59 -8.05 13.59
CA CYS A 73 -11.88 -9.29 13.84
C CYS A 73 -12.66 -10.31 14.69
N SER A 74 -13.99 -10.21 14.73
CA SER A 74 -14.86 -11.15 15.45
C SER A 74 -14.97 -12.51 14.76
N THR A 75 -15.38 -13.54 15.50
CA THR A 75 -15.67 -14.88 14.95
C THR A 75 -16.73 -14.83 13.84
N ALA A 76 -17.75 -13.99 13.99
CA ALA A 76 -18.79 -13.83 12.95
C ALA A 76 -18.20 -13.22 11.67
N ASP A 77 -17.26 -12.29 11.81
CA ASP A 77 -16.55 -11.72 10.66
C ASP A 77 -15.62 -12.74 10.00
N TYR A 78 -14.93 -13.56 10.78
CA TYR A 78 -14.15 -14.68 10.25
C TYR A 78 -14.99 -15.59 9.36
N ILE A 79 -16.14 -16.05 9.86
CA ILE A 79 -17.06 -16.92 9.10
C ILE A 79 -17.50 -16.24 7.79
N ARG A 80 -17.82 -14.95 7.83
CA ARG A 80 -18.20 -14.16 6.67
C ARG A 80 -17.07 -14.04 5.65
N THR A 81 -15.88 -13.69 6.12
CA THR A 81 -14.67 -13.53 5.32
C THR A 81 -14.28 -14.86 4.66
N GLU A 82 -14.26 -15.94 5.44
CA GLU A 82 -13.97 -17.30 4.94
C GLU A 82 -15.00 -17.75 3.89
N LYS A 83 -16.30 -17.50 4.12
CA LYS A 83 -17.36 -17.83 3.18
C LYS A 83 -17.20 -17.04 1.86
N ALA A 84 -16.88 -15.76 1.92
CA ALA A 84 -16.62 -14.95 0.74
C ALA A 84 -15.41 -15.49 -0.05
N LEU A 85 -14.33 -15.87 0.65
CA LEU A 85 -13.16 -16.46 0.03
C LEU A 85 -13.47 -17.83 -0.60
N LYS A 86 -14.19 -18.68 0.10
CA LYS A 86 -14.63 -20.01 -0.40
C LYS A 86 -15.51 -19.92 -1.64
N ALA A 87 -16.31 -18.86 -1.79
CA ALA A 87 -17.11 -18.62 -2.99
C ALA A 87 -16.25 -18.41 -4.26
N ILE A 88 -15.03 -17.88 -4.10
CA ILE A 88 -14.07 -17.72 -5.19
C ILE A 88 -13.27 -19.03 -5.38
N THR A 89 -12.64 -19.52 -4.32
CA THR A 89 -11.71 -20.65 -4.36
C THR A 89 -12.39 -21.98 -4.64
N GLY A 90 -13.65 -22.16 -4.26
CA GLY A 90 -14.44 -23.36 -4.49
C GLY A 90 -14.74 -23.65 -5.95
N ARG A 91 -14.52 -22.69 -6.84
CA ARG A 91 -14.62 -22.89 -8.31
C ARG A 91 -13.40 -23.65 -8.88
N TYR A 92 -12.35 -23.84 -8.08
CA TYR A 92 -11.07 -24.45 -8.47
C TYR A 92 -10.65 -25.49 -7.43
N PRO A 93 -11.40 -26.60 -7.29
CA PRO A 93 -11.15 -27.57 -6.23
C PRO A 93 -9.85 -28.37 -6.42
N ASP A 94 -9.38 -28.50 -7.65
CA ASP A 94 -8.21 -29.26 -8.11
C ASP A 94 -6.92 -28.45 -8.18
N ARG A 95 -6.95 -27.15 -7.79
CA ARG A 95 -5.75 -26.30 -7.82
C ARG A 95 -4.68 -26.80 -6.86
N LYS A 96 -3.42 -26.72 -7.27
CA LYS A 96 -2.25 -26.95 -6.41
C LYS A 96 -1.89 -25.70 -5.60
N CYS A 97 -2.01 -24.53 -6.20
CA CYS A 97 -1.72 -23.26 -5.49
C CYS A 97 -2.60 -23.12 -4.25
N LYS A 98 -2.05 -22.53 -3.18
CA LYS A 98 -2.73 -22.39 -1.89
C LYS A 98 -3.09 -20.94 -1.58
N ILE A 99 -4.24 -20.76 -0.95
CA ILE A 99 -4.70 -19.48 -0.41
C ILE A 99 -4.79 -19.64 1.11
N TYR A 100 -4.03 -18.85 1.83
CA TYR A 100 -4.01 -18.84 3.30
C TYR A 100 -4.76 -17.61 3.79
N LEU A 101 -5.83 -17.81 4.55
CA LEU A 101 -6.54 -16.70 5.19
C LEU A 101 -5.95 -16.45 6.58
N LEU A 102 -5.36 -15.29 6.78
CA LEU A 102 -4.93 -14.78 8.06
C LEU A 102 -5.93 -13.72 8.53
N HIS A 103 -6.85 -14.12 9.39
CA HIS A 103 -7.89 -13.27 9.96
C HIS A 103 -7.54 -12.91 11.41
N GLY A 104 -8.05 -11.81 11.91
CA GLY A 104 -7.78 -11.34 13.26
C GLY A 104 -6.87 -10.10 13.26
N ASP A 105 -6.73 -9.48 14.43
CA ASP A 105 -5.81 -8.38 14.62
C ASP A 105 -4.39 -8.90 14.83
N LEU A 106 -3.42 -8.20 14.31
CA LEU A 106 -2.00 -8.40 14.56
C LEU A 106 -1.43 -7.12 15.15
N THR A 107 -0.53 -7.24 16.09
CA THR A 107 0.24 -6.10 16.61
C THR A 107 1.18 -5.56 15.51
N LEU A 108 1.79 -4.42 15.75
CA LEU A 108 2.76 -3.84 14.82
C LEU A 108 3.94 -4.79 14.60
N GLU A 109 4.45 -5.40 15.69
CA GLU A 109 5.58 -6.33 15.66
C GLU A 109 5.23 -7.63 14.90
N GLU A 110 4.00 -8.14 15.06
CA GLU A 110 3.49 -9.29 14.30
C GLU A 110 3.34 -8.96 12.82
N MET A 111 2.84 -7.75 12.49
CA MET A 111 2.77 -7.27 11.11
C MET A 111 4.18 -7.11 10.50
N ASN A 112 5.14 -6.56 11.25
CA ASN A 112 6.53 -6.48 10.83
C ASN A 112 7.13 -7.86 10.56
N SER A 113 6.80 -8.84 11.41
CA SER A 113 7.20 -10.24 11.23
C SER A 113 6.56 -10.86 9.99
N LEU A 114 5.30 -10.56 9.72
CA LEU A 114 4.59 -11.01 8.52
C LEU A 114 5.25 -10.45 7.25
N TYR A 115 5.48 -9.13 7.17
CA TYR A 115 6.17 -8.51 6.02
C TYR A 115 7.62 -8.98 5.84
N SER A 116 8.24 -9.49 6.89
CA SER A 116 9.63 -9.97 6.87
C SER A 116 9.76 -11.47 6.83
N HIS A 117 8.64 -12.21 6.76
CA HIS A 117 8.66 -13.67 6.79
C HIS A 117 9.39 -14.24 5.57
N GLU A 118 10.29 -15.20 5.81
CA GLU A 118 11.21 -15.73 4.78
C GLU A 118 10.52 -16.33 3.57
N LYS A 119 9.32 -16.92 3.74
CA LYS A 119 8.50 -17.51 2.67
C LYS A 119 7.57 -16.52 1.99
N ILE A 120 7.45 -15.28 2.47
CA ILE A 120 6.70 -14.22 1.80
C ILE A 120 7.67 -13.45 0.90
N LYS A 121 7.44 -13.49 -0.40
CA LYS A 121 8.38 -13.01 -1.40
C LYS A 121 7.95 -11.72 -2.09
N SER A 122 6.65 -11.41 -2.10
CA SER A 122 6.11 -10.23 -2.75
C SER A 122 4.81 -9.78 -2.12
N PHE A 123 4.57 -8.49 -2.12
CA PHE A 123 3.29 -7.88 -1.79
C PHE A 123 2.49 -7.60 -3.07
N VAL A 124 1.18 -7.81 -3.04
CA VAL A 124 0.31 -7.56 -4.19
C VAL A 124 -0.95 -6.80 -3.79
N THR A 125 -1.30 -5.82 -4.59
CA THR A 125 -2.60 -5.14 -4.49
C THR A 125 -3.08 -4.70 -5.87
N PHE A 126 -4.37 -4.92 -6.13
CA PHE A 126 -5.07 -4.43 -7.31
C PHE A 126 -6.19 -3.45 -6.91
N THR A 127 -5.93 -2.69 -5.86
CA THR A 127 -6.86 -1.68 -5.34
C THR A 127 -7.28 -0.68 -6.41
N HIS A 128 -8.51 -0.22 -6.33
CA HIS A 128 -9.03 0.84 -7.19
C HIS A 128 -8.57 2.25 -6.79
N GLY A 129 -7.92 2.40 -5.64
CA GLY A 129 -7.35 3.64 -5.14
C GLY A 129 -7.05 3.57 -3.64
N GLU A 130 -6.05 4.34 -3.20
CA GLU A 130 -5.64 4.46 -1.82
C GLU A 130 -5.47 5.94 -1.46
N GLY A 131 -5.83 6.33 -0.23
CA GLY A 131 -5.45 7.66 0.27
C GLY A 131 -3.93 7.78 0.34
N PHE A 132 -3.29 6.92 1.11
CA PHE A 132 -1.84 6.77 1.15
C PHE A 132 -1.42 5.34 0.76
N GLY A 133 -2.05 4.32 1.35
CA GLY A 133 -1.73 2.93 1.10
C GLY A 133 -0.79 2.33 2.15
N MET A 134 -1.11 2.48 3.44
CA MET A 134 -0.27 2.01 4.55
C MET A 134 0.26 0.59 4.37
N PRO A 135 -0.55 -0.45 4.02
CA PRO A 135 -0.01 -1.80 3.84
C PRO A 135 1.02 -1.91 2.70
N ILE A 136 0.88 -1.08 1.66
CA ILE A 136 1.83 -1.01 0.55
C ILE A 136 3.14 -0.36 1.02
N PHE A 137 3.02 0.71 1.78
CA PHE A 137 4.16 1.42 2.36
C PHE A 137 4.94 0.54 3.32
N GLU A 138 4.23 -0.16 4.21
CA GLU A 138 4.80 -1.12 5.15
C GLU A 138 5.56 -2.23 4.42
N ALA A 139 4.96 -2.86 3.40
CA ALA A 139 5.63 -3.84 2.58
C ALA A 139 6.90 -3.28 1.90
N ALA A 140 6.83 -2.06 1.38
CA ALA A 140 7.93 -1.41 0.69
C ALA A 140 9.11 -1.12 1.63
N TYR A 141 8.88 -0.56 2.83
CA TYR A 141 9.98 -0.29 3.74
C TYR A 141 10.52 -1.56 4.45
N HIS A 142 9.79 -2.67 4.43
CA HIS A 142 10.34 -3.99 4.79
C HIS A 142 11.17 -4.60 3.66
N GLY A 143 11.09 -4.05 2.44
CA GLY A 143 11.87 -4.51 1.28
C GLY A 143 11.21 -5.65 0.52
N LEU A 144 9.89 -5.83 0.67
CA LEU A 144 9.13 -6.71 -0.20
C LEU A 144 8.99 -6.08 -1.59
N PRO A 145 9.22 -6.82 -2.67
CA PRO A 145 8.79 -6.44 -4.00
C PRO A 145 7.28 -6.22 -4.04
N VAL A 146 6.83 -5.13 -4.65
CA VAL A 146 5.42 -4.73 -4.69
C VAL A 146 4.87 -4.86 -6.10
N ILE A 147 3.66 -5.43 -6.23
CA ILE A 147 2.80 -5.35 -7.42
C ILE A 147 1.66 -4.39 -7.09
N ALA A 148 1.52 -3.30 -7.84
CA ALA A 148 0.48 -2.31 -7.62
C ALA A 148 0.16 -1.50 -8.90
N PRO A 149 -1.05 -0.90 -9.02
CA PRO A 149 -1.29 0.13 -10.01
C PRO A 149 -0.47 1.39 -9.68
N SER A 150 0.00 2.09 -10.70
CA SER A 150 0.65 3.39 -10.55
C SER A 150 -0.39 4.51 -10.48
N TRP A 151 -1.24 4.45 -9.45
CA TRP A 151 -2.39 5.35 -9.26
C TRP A 151 -2.60 5.68 -7.80
N SER A 152 -2.98 6.93 -7.51
CA SER A 152 -3.34 7.39 -6.16
C SER A 152 -2.13 7.52 -5.21
N GLY A 153 -2.35 7.58 -3.90
CA GLY A 153 -1.36 7.96 -2.89
C GLY A 153 -0.10 7.10 -2.81
N GLN A 154 -0.16 5.83 -3.23
CA GLN A 154 1.04 5.00 -3.24
C GLN A 154 2.14 5.48 -4.19
N ASN A 155 1.85 6.39 -5.11
CA ASN A 155 2.86 6.96 -5.98
C ASN A 155 3.86 7.84 -5.23
N ASP A 156 3.49 8.39 -4.09
CA ASP A 156 4.33 9.28 -3.29
C ASP A 156 5.58 8.56 -2.73
N PHE A 157 5.49 7.24 -2.54
CA PHE A 157 6.57 6.46 -1.96
C PHE A 157 7.06 5.27 -2.81
N LEU A 158 6.34 4.85 -3.87
CA LEU A 158 6.80 3.75 -4.74
C LEU A 158 7.78 4.19 -5.83
N TYR A 159 8.06 5.48 -5.89
CA TYR A 159 9.04 6.08 -6.77
C TYR A 159 10.23 6.62 -5.98
N ALA A 160 11.43 6.43 -6.49
CA ALA A 160 12.62 6.99 -5.87
C ALA A 160 13.60 7.56 -6.92
N PRO A 161 14.46 8.49 -6.52
CA PRO A 161 15.52 8.99 -7.39
C PRO A 161 16.57 7.90 -7.67
N VAL A 162 16.75 7.53 -8.93
CA VAL A 162 17.74 6.53 -9.36
C VAL A 162 18.71 7.16 -10.34
N LYS A 163 20.01 7.01 -10.07
CA LYS A 163 21.08 7.33 -11.04
C LYS A 163 21.27 6.15 -11.98
N SER A 164 21.26 6.39 -13.28
CA SER A 164 21.49 5.38 -14.30
C SER A 164 22.77 5.71 -15.06
N GLY A 165 23.75 4.81 -15.02
CA GLY A 165 24.99 4.91 -15.76
C GLY A 165 25.75 6.22 -15.47
N LYS A 166 26.18 6.92 -16.56
CA LYS A 166 26.94 8.18 -16.48
C LYS A 166 26.09 9.44 -16.22
N GLN A 167 24.81 9.30 -15.90
CA GLN A 167 23.93 10.46 -15.67
C GLN A 167 24.34 11.23 -14.42
N LYS A 168 24.52 12.58 -14.56
CA LYS A 168 24.88 13.46 -13.43
C LYS A 168 23.74 13.65 -12.44
N LYS A 169 22.47 13.59 -12.90
CA LYS A 169 21.27 13.79 -12.08
C LYS A 169 20.47 12.48 -11.96
N ALA A 170 19.99 12.18 -10.77
CA ALA A 170 19.03 11.10 -10.54
C ALA A 170 17.68 11.46 -11.18
N LYS A 171 16.98 10.45 -11.71
CA LYS A 171 15.60 10.59 -12.20
C LYS A 171 14.67 9.76 -11.33
N LEU A 172 13.48 10.30 -11.07
CA LEU A 172 12.43 9.56 -10.38
C LEU A 172 12.04 8.33 -11.19
N ARG A 173 12.11 7.15 -10.60
CA ARG A 173 11.83 5.87 -11.25
C ARG A 173 10.93 5.01 -10.37
N PRO A 174 9.98 4.27 -10.98
CA PRO A 174 9.21 3.28 -10.24
C PRO A 174 10.14 2.15 -9.79
N LEU A 175 10.05 1.77 -8.53
CA LEU A 175 10.79 0.64 -7.95
C LEU A 175 9.85 -0.49 -7.52
N PHE A 176 8.84 -0.76 -8.32
CA PHE A 176 7.81 -1.78 -8.12
C PHE A 176 7.32 -2.35 -9.47
N CYS A 177 6.60 -3.44 -9.44
CA CYS A 177 5.93 -4.01 -10.61
C CYS A 177 4.64 -3.26 -10.87
N LYS A 178 4.65 -2.42 -11.90
CA LYS A 178 3.48 -1.65 -12.32
C LYS A 178 2.49 -2.52 -13.07
N VAL A 179 1.21 -2.33 -12.80
CA VAL A 179 0.14 -2.91 -13.60
C VAL A 179 -0.60 -1.82 -14.38
N ASP A 180 -1.03 -2.17 -15.60
CA ASP A 180 -1.78 -1.28 -16.46
C ASP A 180 -3.24 -1.15 -15.98
N TYR A 181 -3.81 0.02 -16.16
CA TYR A 181 -5.16 0.35 -15.70
C TYR A 181 -5.82 1.41 -16.56
N THR A 182 -7.13 1.54 -16.41
CA THR A 182 -7.92 2.66 -16.92
C THR A 182 -8.68 3.32 -15.79
N ILE A 183 -8.93 4.62 -15.90
CA ILE A 183 -9.81 5.33 -14.97
C ILE A 183 -11.22 5.31 -15.53
N ALA A 184 -12.17 4.83 -14.74
CA ALA A 184 -13.59 4.83 -15.07
C ALA A 184 -14.42 5.21 -13.85
N GLN A 185 -15.67 5.56 -14.07
CA GLN A 185 -16.60 5.88 -12.99
C GLN A 185 -16.74 4.71 -12.00
N VAL A 186 -16.95 5.06 -10.76
CA VAL A 186 -17.27 4.11 -9.70
C VAL A 186 -18.54 3.33 -10.05
N PRO A 187 -18.56 1.99 -9.86
CA PRO A 187 -19.77 1.20 -10.05
C PRO A 187 -20.93 1.71 -9.17
N LYS A 188 -22.15 1.73 -9.71
CA LYS A 188 -23.32 2.31 -9.03
C LYS A 188 -23.63 1.64 -7.68
N ASP A 189 -23.36 0.35 -7.57
CA ASP A 189 -23.61 -0.48 -6.39
C ASP A 189 -22.64 -0.23 -5.23
N VAL A 190 -21.57 0.54 -5.46
CA VAL A 190 -20.59 0.92 -4.42
C VAL A 190 -20.61 2.42 -4.12
N VAL A 191 -21.48 3.17 -4.76
CA VAL A 191 -21.69 4.58 -4.45
C VAL A 191 -22.20 4.71 -3.02
N TRP A 192 -21.58 5.61 -2.27
CA TRP A 192 -21.93 5.94 -0.90
C TRP A 192 -21.93 7.46 -0.75
N ASP A 193 -23.12 8.04 -0.64
CA ASP A 193 -23.31 9.48 -0.60
C ASP A 193 -22.42 10.16 0.46
N GLY A 194 -21.75 11.21 0.04
CA GLY A 194 -20.81 11.95 0.88
C GLY A 194 -19.44 11.28 1.10
N VAL A 195 -19.25 10.03 0.67
CA VAL A 195 -17.98 9.29 0.84
C VAL A 195 -17.41 8.82 -0.49
N ILE A 196 -18.22 8.12 -1.30
CA ILE A 196 -17.87 7.67 -2.64
C ILE A 196 -18.91 8.20 -3.60
N THR A 197 -18.66 9.35 -4.21
CA THR A 197 -19.61 10.01 -5.08
C THR A 197 -19.68 9.35 -6.47
N ALA A 198 -20.84 9.43 -7.12
CA ALA A 198 -21.08 8.78 -8.42
C ALA A 198 -20.20 9.34 -9.55
N ASP A 199 -19.70 10.57 -9.42
CA ASP A 199 -18.78 11.23 -10.34
C ASP A 199 -17.29 10.94 -10.06
N SER A 200 -16.99 10.19 -8.99
CA SER A 200 -15.63 9.76 -8.66
C SER A 200 -15.10 8.76 -9.69
N GLY A 201 -13.79 8.79 -9.89
CA GLY A 201 -13.08 7.85 -10.75
C GLY A 201 -12.33 6.78 -9.96
N TRP A 202 -12.45 5.52 -10.39
CA TRP A 202 -11.67 4.40 -9.89
C TRP A 202 -10.68 3.90 -10.93
N CYS A 203 -9.53 3.43 -10.43
CA CYS A 203 -8.54 2.71 -11.21
C CYS A 203 -9.03 1.27 -11.46
N HIS A 204 -9.32 0.94 -12.70
CA HIS A 204 -9.69 -0.42 -13.11
C HIS A 204 -8.49 -1.09 -13.76
N ILE A 205 -8.00 -2.16 -13.13
CA ILE A 205 -6.82 -2.88 -13.59
C ILE A 205 -7.14 -3.64 -14.90
N ASP A 206 -6.24 -3.56 -15.86
CA ASP A 206 -6.29 -4.43 -17.04
C ASP A 206 -6.05 -5.89 -16.62
N THR A 207 -6.99 -6.77 -16.95
CA THR A 207 -6.96 -8.18 -16.51
C THR A 207 -5.71 -8.91 -16.98
N LYS A 208 -5.24 -8.65 -18.21
CA LYS A 208 -4.04 -9.30 -18.76
C LYS A 208 -2.80 -8.79 -18.05
N SER A 209 -2.72 -7.48 -17.79
CA SER A 209 -1.62 -6.87 -17.06
C SER A 209 -1.58 -7.37 -15.61
N GLY A 210 -2.74 -7.45 -14.93
CA GLY A 210 -2.85 -7.97 -13.57
C GLY A 210 -2.34 -9.42 -13.46
N ARG A 211 -2.78 -10.32 -14.33
CA ARG A 211 -2.31 -11.71 -14.38
C ARG A 211 -0.82 -11.80 -14.70
N LYS A 212 -0.39 -11.14 -15.78
CA LYS A 212 1.02 -11.13 -16.20
C LYS A 212 1.95 -10.61 -15.11
N SER A 213 1.50 -9.66 -14.28
CA SER A 213 2.32 -9.11 -13.20
C SER A 213 2.68 -10.15 -12.13
N TYR A 214 1.79 -11.10 -11.84
CA TYR A 214 2.08 -12.22 -10.97
C TYR A 214 3.20 -13.09 -11.55
N ARG A 215 3.08 -13.48 -12.81
CA ARG A 215 4.09 -14.29 -13.52
C ARG A 215 5.43 -13.57 -13.62
N ASP A 216 5.42 -12.30 -14.03
CA ASP A 216 6.65 -11.52 -14.14
C ASP A 216 7.35 -11.33 -12.79
N MET A 217 6.58 -11.13 -11.71
CA MET A 217 7.12 -11.06 -10.35
C MET A 217 7.76 -12.38 -9.92
N TYR A 218 7.14 -13.51 -10.22
CA TYR A 218 7.67 -14.82 -9.89
C TYR A 218 8.93 -15.16 -10.69
N ASP A 219 8.87 -15.06 -12.03
CA ASP A 219 9.96 -15.42 -12.93
C ASP A 219 11.17 -14.48 -12.80
N ASN A 220 10.95 -13.21 -12.49
CA ASN A 220 11.98 -12.19 -12.39
C ASN A 220 12.16 -11.65 -10.96
N HIS A 221 11.91 -12.48 -9.95
CA HIS A 221 11.89 -12.08 -8.55
C HIS A 221 13.16 -11.35 -8.10
N GLU A 222 14.35 -11.84 -8.48
CA GLU A 222 15.63 -11.22 -8.10
C GLU A 222 15.78 -9.79 -8.64
N ARG A 223 15.26 -9.50 -9.83
CA ARG A 223 15.22 -8.13 -10.36
C ARG A 223 14.37 -7.22 -9.49
N TYR A 224 13.17 -7.68 -9.11
CA TYR A 224 12.26 -6.92 -8.28
C TYR A 224 12.77 -6.77 -6.85
N LYS A 225 13.41 -7.79 -6.30
CA LYS A 225 14.09 -7.73 -5.00
C LYS A 225 15.20 -6.68 -4.99
N GLY A 226 15.98 -6.60 -6.07
CA GLY A 226 16.97 -5.54 -6.24
C GLY A 226 16.38 -4.13 -6.29
N GLN A 227 15.17 -3.97 -6.88
CA GLN A 227 14.43 -2.70 -6.87
C GLN A 227 13.87 -2.40 -5.48
N ALA A 228 13.24 -3.39 -4.83
CA ALA A 228 12.68 -3.26 -3.49
C ALA A 228 13.74 -2.87 -2.44
N ASN A 229 14.96 -3.41 -2.53
CA ASN A 229 16.04 -3.03 -1.65
C ASN A 229 16.47 -1.56 -1.82
N LYS A 230 16.46 -1.05 -3.06
CA LYS A 230 16.72 0.38 -3.32
C LYS A 230 15.60 1.26 -2.78
N LEU A 231 14.35 0.82 -2.95
CA LEU A 231 13.19 1.51 -2.41
C LEU A 231 13.20 1.54 -0.89
N LYS A 232 13.42 0.40 -0.25
CA LYS A 232 13.58 0.29 1.21
C LYS A 232 14.60 1.29 1.73
N LYS A 233 15.80 1.31 1.14
CA LYS A 233 16.85 2.25 1.54
C LYS A 233 16.36 3.69 1.44
N HIS A 234 15.73 4.06 0.32
CA HIS A 234 15.19 5.40 0.12
C HIS A 234 14.14 5.77 1.18
N LEU A 235 13.22 4.86 1.50
CA LEU A 235 12.17 5.10 2.48
C LEU A 235 12.75 5.25 3.89
N LEU A 236 13.64 4.36 4.31
CA LEU A 236 14.30 4.44 5.62
C LEU A 236 15.16 5.69 5.82
N GLU A 237 15.67 6.28 4.73
CA GLU A 237 16.46 7.50 4.77
C GLU A 237 15.62 8.78 4.70
N ASN A 238 14.44 8.76 4.07
CA ASN A 238 13.68 9.97 3.74
C ASN A 238 12.29 10.05 4.36
N PHE A 239 11.77 8.94 4.89
CA PHE A 239 10.45 8.89 5.55
C PHE A 239 10.58 8.58 7.05
N THR A 240 11.62 9.09 7.71
CA THR A 240 11.79 8.93 9.15
C THR A 240 10.79 9.80 9.92
N GLU A 241 10.44 9.38 11.14
CA GLU A 241 9.57 10.18 12.03
C GLU A 241 10.10 11.59 12.21
N GLU A 242 11.41 11.70 12.48
CA GLU A 242 12.07 12.99 12.64
C GLU A 242 11.85 13.92 11.45
N LYS A 243 12.11 13.45 10.22
CA LYS A 243 11.92 14.26 9.01
C LYS A 243 10.47 14.63 8.74
N GLN A 244 9.54 13.69 8.94
CA GLN A 244 8.13 13.98 8.68
C GLN A 244 7.55 14.93 9.72
N TYR A 245 7.94 14.79 10.99
CA TYR A 245 7.51 15.70 12.05
C TYR A 245 8.17 17.08 11.93
N GLU A 246 9.44 17.15 11.53
CA GLU A 246 10.10 18.42 11.23
C GLU A 246 9.40 19.17 10.08
N MET A 247 9.10 18.46 8.98
CA MET A 247 8.33 19.03 7.87
C MET A 247 6.96 19.55 8.34
N PHE A 248 6.24 18.74 9.13
CA PHE A 248 4.95 19.16 9.67
C PHE A 248 5.07 20.39 10.57
N ALA A 249 6.02 20.39 11.51
CA ALA A 249 6.26 21.51 12.39
C ALA A 249 6.65 22.79 11.62
N ASP A 250 7.51 22.66 10.63
CA ASP A 250 7.92 23.79 9.78
C ASP A 250 6.75 24.47 9.06
N HIS A 251 5.75 23.69 8.65
CA HIS A 251 4.57 24.25 7.98
C HIS A 251 3.60 24.91 8.97
N VAL A 252 3.44 24.34 10.16
CA VAL A 252 2.51 24.86 11.19
C VAL A 252 3.11 26.07 11.93
N TYR A 253 4.35 25.96 12.39
CA TYR A 253 4.94 26.96 13.27
C TYR A 253 5.51 28.19 12.54
N LYS A 254 5.81 28.12 11.25
CA LYS A 254 6.30 29.29 10.51
C LYS A 254 5.26 30.42 10.41
N GLU A 255 4.00 30.06 10.24
CA GLU A 255 2.93 31.06 10.23
C GLU A 255 2.62 31.59 11.64
N GLU A 256 2.52 30.69 12.64
CA GLU A 256 2.25 31.12 14.02
C GLU A 256 3.42 31.90 14.65
N ALA A 257 4.67 31.52 14.37
CA ALA A 257 5.84 32.26 14.90
C ALA A 257 5.87 33.68 14.37
N PHE A 258 5.51 33.88 13.10
CA PHE A 258 5.47 35.23 12.49
C PHE A 258 4.34 36.07 13.10
N GLU A 259 3.16 35.52 13.30
CA GLU A 259 2.04 36.20 13.96
C GLU A 259 2.33 36.54 15.43
N ILE A 260 2.98 35.64 16.15
CA ILE A 260 3.38 35.84 17.56
C ILE A 260 4.47 36.89 17.69
N GLU A 261 5.48 36.87 16.82
CA GLU A 261 6.54 37.92 16.81
C GLU A 261 5.99 39.28 16.45
N GLU A 262 5.08 39.38 15.48
CA GLU A 262 4.42 40.62 15.09
C GLU A 262 3.53 41.11 16.25
N TRP A 263 2.78 40.25 16.90
CA TRP A 263 1.95 40.54 18.06
C TRP A 263 2.78 40.99 19.28
N LEU A 264 3.90 40.32 19.57
CA LEU A 264 4.82 40.70 20.66
C LEU A 264 5.45 42.09 20.38
N THR A 265 5.87 42.33 19.15
CA THR A 265 6.44 43.63 18.73
C THR A 265 5.41 44.75 18.88
N GLN A 266 4.14 44.46 18.62
CA GLN A 266 3.05 45.42 18.76
C GLN A 266 2.74 45.70 20.26
N LEU A 267 2.78 44.71 21.11
CA LEU A 267 2.65 44.87 22.57
C LEU A 267 3.79 45.72 23.16
N GLU A 268 5.02 45.48 22.73
CA GLU A 268 6.19 46.27 23.19
C GLU A 268 6.10 47.75 22.74
N ALA A 269 5.50 48.00 21.56
CA ALA A 269 5.27 49.36 21.07
C ALA A 269 4.19 50.08 21.88
N ASP A 270 3.13 49.39 22.25
CA ASP A 270 2.01 49.95 23.03
C ASP A 270 2.38 50.22 24.51
N GLU A 271 3.41 49.55 25.08
CA GLU A 271 3.91 49.82 26.45
C GLU A 271 4.83 51.06 26.52
N HIS A 272 5.22 51.62 25.36
CA HIS A 272 6.08 52.79 25.28
C HIS A 272 5.37 54.11 24.87
N GLU A 273 4.04 54.07 24.70
CA GLU A 273 3.19 55.22 24.54
C GLU A 273 2.46 55.58 25.88
#